data_1d7b4d6eee7c6d6eb40caa43ebb7c414
#
_entry.id   1d7b4d6eee7c6d6eb40caa43ebb7c414
#
_cell.length_a   1.000
_cell.length_b   1.000
_cell.length_c   1.000
_cell.angle_alpha   90.00
_cell.angle_beta   90.00
_cell.angle_gamma   90.00
#
_symmetry.space_group_name_H-M   'P 1'
#
loop_
_entity.id
_entity.type
_entity.pdbx_description
1 polymer ?
#
loop_
_entity_poly.entity_id
_entity_poly.type
_entity_poly.pdbx_seq_one_letter_code
_entity_poly.pdbx_strand_id
1 'polypeptide(L)'
;MYAGAAVAVGLFSVASPAGVAWLRCLGAALVLLAWRRPPRSAWTGRTFLLAGAFGVVTAGMNVLFYEAIARLPLGTAVALEFAGPVVVAAFGSRTRRDVFALVLVAAGVLAIADVRLEGSLLGVLFALGAAAAWAGYILLGKRVAVAGNGIDGLAVGFAVGTVVLSPLALGTGAVWGSPRLLLLGIGVGVLSTVVPYALDQVVLRKAGQARFALLLALLPVTAGVVGFLWLRQVPALPEALGTLAVVAGVALRSPGKRDDSAPL
;
A
#
# COMPACT_ATOMS: atom_id res chain seq x y z
N MET A 1 9.40 2.82 -3.28
CA MET A 1 8.25 1.92 -3.17
C MET A 1 8.04 1.15 -4.48
N TYR A 2 7.74 1.78 -5.61
CA TYR A 2 7.39 1.08 -6.86
C TYR A 2 8.56 0.40 -7.58
N ALA A 3 9.81 0.84 -7.40
CA ALA A 3 10.97 0.07 -7.85
C ALA A 3 11.01 -1.33 -7.22
N GLY A 4 10.68 -1.46 -5.92
CA GLY A 4 10.55 -2.76 -5.28
C GLY A 4 9.35 -3.57 -5.81
N ALA A 5 8.23 -2.91 -6.17
CA ALA A 5 7.11 -3.59 -6.82
C ALA A 5 7.48 -4.09 -8.23
N ALA A 6 8.27 -3.33 -8.99
CA ALA A 6 8.78 -3.78 -10.30
C ALA A 6 9.72 -4.99 -10.17
N VAL A 7 10.59 -5.02 -9.14
CA VAL A 7 11.40 -6.22 -8.83
C VAL A 7 10.49 -7.40 -8.45
N ALA A 8 9.42 -7.15 -7.67
CA ALA A 8 8.46 -8.19 -7.29
C ALA A 8 7.76 -8.81 -8.50
N VAL A 9 7.36 -7.99 -9.49
CA VAL A 9 6.78 -8.49 -10.76
C VAL A 9 7.75 -9.45 -11.45
N GLY A 10 9.06 -9.16 -11.42
CA GLY A 10 10.08 -10.09 -11.95
C GLY A 10 10.12 -11.45 -11.24
N LEU A 11 9.70 -11.53 -9.97
CA LEU A 11 9.64 -12.79 -9.22
C LEU A 11 8.36 -13.61 -9.51
N PHE A 12 7.35 -13.04 -10.18
CA PHE A 12 6.09 -13.75 -10.50
C PHE A 12 6.28 -14.91 -11.48
N SER A 13 7.42 -14.96 -12.19
CA SER A 13 7.80 -16.10 -13.04
C SER A 13 8.23 -17.35 -12.25
N VAL A 14 8.61 -17.19 -10.98
CA VAL A 14 9.16 -18.27 -10.13
C VAL A 14 8.41 -18.48 -8.82
N ALA A 15 7.50 -17.55 -8.47
CA ALA A 15 6.68 -17.62 -7.26
C ALA A 15 5.30 -16.99 -7.53
N SER A 16 4.27 -17.42 -6.80
CA SER A 16 2.95 -16.80 -6.92
C SER A 16 2.97 -15.35 -6.46
N PRO A 17 2.14 -14.45 -7.03
CA PRO A 17 2.07 -13.04 -6.58
C PRO A 17 1.78 -12.92 -5.08
N ALA A 18 0.86 -13.74 -4.56
CA ALA A 18 0.56 -13.81 -3.13
C ALA A 18 1.77 -14.28 -2.30
N GLY A 19 2.55 -15.26 -2.80
CA GLY A 19 3.78 -15.72 -2.18
C GLY A 19 4.85 -14.64 -2.13
N VAL A 20 5.03 -13.86 -3.20
CA VAL A 20 5.96 -12.73 -3.24
C VAL A 20 5.50 -11.62 -2.28
N ALA A 21 4.19 -11.36 -2.17
CA ALA A 21 3.64 -10.43 -1.17
C ALA A 21 3.93 -10.91 0.26
N TRP A 22 3.82 -12.21 0.51
CA TRP A 22 4.20 -12.80 1.80
C TRP A 22 5.69 -12.64 2.09
N LEU A 23 6.59 -12.91 1.13
CA LEU A 23 8.04 -12.67 1.28
C LEU A 23 8.36 -11.19 1.58
N ARG A 24 7.64 -10.27 0.96
CA ARG A 24 7.73 -8.84 1.28
C ARG A 24 7.38 -8.57 2.74
N CYS A 25 6.28 -9.14 3.24
CA CYS A 25 5.87 -9.01 4.64
C CYS A 25 6.88 -9.64 5.59
N LEU A 26 7.41 -10.81 5.25
CA LEU A 26 8.47 -11.49 6.00
C LEU A 26 9.73 -10.61 6.09
N GLY A 27 10.21 -10.08 4.96
CA GLY A 27 11.37 -9.19 4.93
C GLY A 27 11.17 -7.94 5.77
N ALA A 28 10.00 -7.32 5.70
CA ALA A 28 9.64 -6.17 6.53
C ALA A 28 9.60 -6.55 8.01
N ALA A 29 8.98 -7.68 8.38
CA ALA A 29 8.91 -8.17 9.75
C ALA A 29 10.30 -8.41 10.33
N LEU A 30 11.17 -9.13 9.60
CA LEU A 30 12.54 -9.44 10.06
C LEU A 30 13.33 -8.16 10.34
N VAL A 31 13.32 -7.20 9.39
CA VAL A 31 14.08 -5.95 9.54
C VAL A 31 13.51 -5.08 10.65
N LEU A 32 12.19 -4.91 10.71
CA LEU A 32 11.55 -4.10 11.74
C LEU A 32 11.74 -4.69 13.14
N LEU A 33 11.61 -6.02 13.31
CA LEU A 33 11.86 -6.69 14.58
C LEU A 33 13.33 -6.58 15.02
N ALA A 34 14.27 -6.78 14.09
CA ALA A 34 15.69 -6.64 14.38
C ALA A 34 16.07 -5.21 14.77
N TRP A 35 15.48 -4.21 14.08
CA TRP A 35 15.75 -2.80 14.31
C TRP A 35 15.10 -2.27 15.58
N ARG A 36 13.80 -2.56 15.80
CA ARG A 36 13.02 -1.96 16.88
C ARG A 36 13.05 -2.76 18.18
N ARG A 37 13.16 -4.09 18.09
CA ARG A 37 13.14 -5.01 19.25
C ARG A 37 11.97 -4.69 20.17
N PRO A 38 10.70 -4.78 19.71
CA PRO A 38 9.55 -4.33 20.49
C PRO A 38 9.54 -4.91 21.91
N PRO A 39 9.22 -4.11 22.93
CA PRO A 39 9.19 -4.57 24.32
C PRO A 39 8.08 -5.61 24.51
N ARG A 40 8.20 -6.43 25.57
CA ARG A 40 7.21 -7.49 25.88
C ARG A 40 5.78 -6.96 25.99
N SER A 41 5.59 -5.73 26.44
CA SER A 41 4.29 -5.08 26.52
C SER A 41 3.60 -4.88 25.16
N ALA A 42 4.36 -4.78 24.07
CA ALA A 42 3.80 -4.68 22.71
C ALA A 42 3.19 -6.00 22.21
N TRP A 43 3.52 -7.13 22.87
CA TRP A 43 3.06 -8.48 22.53
C TRP A 43 1.91 -8.97 23.41
N THR A 44 1.30 -8.11 24.22
CA THR A 44 0.26 -8.50 25.18
C THR A 44 -0.93 -7.54 25.13
N GLY A 45 -2.08 -8.04 25.57
CA GLY A 45 -3.29 -7.25 25.80
C GLY A 45 -3.85 -6.60 24.54
N ARG A 46 -4.53 -5.48 24.74
CA ARG A 46 -5.22 -4.73 23.68
C ARG A 46 -4.27 -4.17 22.63
N THR A 47 -3.05 -3.80 23.01
CA THR A 47 -2.03 -3.27 22.09
C THR A 47 -1.63 -4.32 21.06
N PHE A 48 -1.41 -5.56 21.51
CA PHE A 48 -1.12 -6.69 20.62
C PHE A 48 -2.27 -6.98 19.65
N LEU A 49 -3.52 -7.01 20.14
CA LEU A 49 -4.69 -7.26 19.30
C LEU A 49 -4.86 -6.19 18.22
N LEU A 50 -4.67 -4.92 18.58
CA LEU A 50 -4.73 -3.82 17.63
C LEU A 50 -3.59 -3.88 16.60
N ALA A 51 -2.35 -4.14 17.04
CA ALA A 51 -1.21 -4.29 16.17
C ALA A 51 -1.36 -5.50 15.24
N GLY A 52 -1.86 -6.62 15.77
CA GLY A 52 -2.15 -7.83 15.00
C GLY A 52 -3.21 -7.60 13.94
N ALA A 53 -4.36 -7.01 14.29
CA ALA A 53 -5.41 -6.68 13.33
C ALA A 53 -4.90 -5.73 12.24
N PHE A 54 -4.16 -4.69 12.63
CA PHE A 54 -3.49 -3.78 11.71
C PHE A 54 -2.53 -4.52 10.76
N GLY A 55 -1.74 -5.44 11.30
CA GLY A 55 -0.80 -6.23 10.52
C GLY A 55 -1.46 -7.17 9.54
N VAL A 56 -2.53 -7.86 9.94
CA VAL A 56 -3.30 -8.75 9.04
C VAL A 56 -3.93 -7.94 7.90
N VAL A 57 -4.54 -6.79 8.19
CA VAL A 57 -5.11 -5.90 7.17
C VAL A 57 -4.01 -5.39 6.23
N THR A 58 -2.86 -4.99 6.77
CA THR A 58 -1.72 -4.50 5.97
C THR A 58 -1.15 -5.61 5.08
N ALA A 59 -0.97 -6.81 5.62
CA ALA A 59 -0.47 -7.95 4.87
C ALA A 59 -1.48 -8.39 3.79
N GLY A 60 -2.77 -8.44 4.12
CA GLY A 60 -3.85 -8.71 3.17
C GLY A 60 -3.91 -7.67 2.04
N MET A 61 -3.77 -6.37 2.37
CA MET A 61 -3.64 -5.29 1.39
C MET A 61 -2.51 -5.55 0.40
N ASN A 62 -1.33 -5.94 0.90
CA ASN A 62 -0.18 -6.26 0.04
C ASN A 62 -0.44 -7.47 -0.87
N VAL A 63 -1.10 -8.51 -0.36
CA VAL A 63 -1.47 -9.68 -1.17
C VAL A 63 -2.42 -9.26 -2.29
N LEU A 64 -3.50 -8.56 -1.97
CA LEU A 64 -4.48 -8.07 -2.94
C LEU A 64 -3.83 -7.16 -3.99
N PHE A 65 -2.93 -6.26 -3.56
CA PHE A 65 -2.18 -5.40 -4.47
C PHE A 65 -1.27 -6.20 -5.42
N TYR A 66 -0.58 -7.23 -4.94
CA TYR A 66 0.30 -8.04 -5.78
C TYR A 66 -0.49 -8.91 -6.76
N GLU A 67 -1.65 -9.42 -6.37
CA GLU A 67 -2.58 -10.08 -7.28
C GLU A 67 -3.13 -9.11 -8.34
N ALA A 68 -3.34 -7.84 -7.96
CA ALA A 68 -3.74 -6.81 -8.92
C ALA A 68 -2.64 -6.50 -9.94
N ILE A 69 -1.40 -6.23 -9.50
CA ILE A 69 -0.29 -5.89 -10.43
C ILE A 69 0.21 -7.09 -11.25
N ALA A 70 -0.15 -8.30 -10.90
CA ALA A 70 0.06 -9.47 -11.73
C ALA A 70 -0.88 -9.52 -12.95
N ARG A 71 -1.98 -8.74 -12.92
CA ARG A 71 -3.05 -8.75 -13.93
C ARG A 71 -3.30 -7.40 -14.57
N LEU A 72 -2.86 -6.32 -13.93
CA LEU A 72 -3.03 -4.94 -14.38
C LEU A 72 -1.67 -4.24 -14.51
N PRO A 73 -1.55 -3.23 -15.37
CA PRO A 73 -0.40 -2.34 -15.35
C PRO A 73 -0.21 -1.71 -13.96
N LEU A 74 1.05 -1.52 -13.55
CA LEU A 74 1.39 -1.04 -12.21
C LEU A 74 0.73 0.31 -11.89
N GLY A 75 0.77 1.27 -12.84
CA GLY A 75 0.15 2.59 -12.68
C GLY A 75 -1.36 2.51 -12.48
N THR A 76 -2.02 1.64 -13.26
CA THR A 76 -3.47 1.38 -13.21
C THR A 76 -3.88 0.79 -11.86
N ALA A 77 -3.18 -0.24 -11.39
CA ALA A 77 -3.46 -0.87 -10.11
C ALA A 77 -3.30 0.12 -8.94
N VAL A 78 -2.24 0.95 -8.97
CA VAL A 78 -2.00 1.99 -7.98
C VAL A 78 -3.09 3.07 -8.02
N ALA A 79 -3.53 3.49 -9.20
CA ALA A 79 -4.60 4.48 -9.32
C ALA A 79 -5.92 3.96 -8.70
N LEU A 80 -6.27 2.71 -8.96
CA LEU A 80 -7.45 2.07 -8.36
C LEU A 80 -7.33 1.95 -6.83
N GLU A 81 -6.16 1.55 -6.33
CA GLU A 81 -5.89 1.41 -4.90
C GLU A 81 -6.05 2.74 -4.16
N PHE A 82 -5.73 3.87 -4.81
CA PHE A 82 -5.88 5.21 -4.22
C PHE A 82 -7.34 5.62 -3.93
N ALA A 83 -8.33 4.93 -4.48
CA ALA A 83 -9.71 5.13 -4.10
C ALA A 83 -9.94 4.96 -2.57
N GLY A 84 -9.21 4.05 -1.92
CA GLY A 84 -9.30 3.81 -0.48
C GLY A 84 -9.01 5.04 0.38
N PRO A 85 -7.79 5.61 0.32
CA PRO A 85 -7.44 6.85 1.03
C PRO A 85 -8.39 8.02 0.74
N VAL A 86 -8.86 8.16 -0.51
CA VAL A 86 -9.79 9.24 -0.90
C VAL A 86 -11.14 9.06 -0.25
N VAL A 87 -11.67 7.84 -0.22
CA VAL A 87 -12.94 7.53 0.45
C VAL A 87 -12.84 7.82 1.96
N VAL A 88 -11.78 7.35 2.63
CA VAL A 88 -11.58 7.66 4.07
C VAL A 88 -11.54 9.15 4.32
N ALA A 89 -10.88 9.87 3.44
CA ALA A 89 -10.80 11.31 3.53
C ALA A 89 -12.15 12.03 3.32
N ALA A 90 -12.96 11.53 2.38
CA ALA A 90 -14.28 12.09 2.10
C ALA A 90 -15.22 11.94 3.31
N PHE A 91 -15.11 10.84 4.07
CA PHE A 91 -15.89 10.68 5.31
C PHE A 91 -15.44 11.64 6.44
N GLY A 92 -14.20 12.12 6.42
CA GLY A 92 -13.66 13.05 7.42
C GLY A 92 -13.88 14.53 7.11
N SER A 93 -14.26 14.88 5.90
CA SER A 93 -14.44 16.28 5.46
C SER A 93 -15.69 16.40 4.58
N ARG A 94 -16.41 17.53 4.72
CA ARG A 94 -17.70 17.78 4.02
C ARG A 94 -17.64 19.05 3.16
N THR A 95 -16.47 19.37 2.63
CA THR A 95 -16.35 20.53 1.75
C THR A 95 -16.78 20.19 0.32
N ARG A 96 -17.27 21.19 -0.44
CA ARG A 96 -17.59 21.00 -1.88
C ARG A 96 -16.39 20.49 -2.66
N ARG A 97 -15.18 20.88 -2.25
CA ARG A 97 -13.92 20.47 -2.85
C ARG A 97 -13.66 18.97 -2.64
N ASP A 98 -13.98 18.45 -1.46
CA ASP A 98 -13.82 17.01 -1.18
C ASP A 98 -14.81 16.16 -1.97
N VAL A 99 -16.07 16.65 -2.12
CA VAL A 99 -17.08 15.99 -2.97
C VAL A 99 -16.61 15.95 -4.43
N PHE A 100 -16.08 17.06 -4.94
CA PHE A 100 -15.55 17.11 -6.30
C PHE A 100 -14.34 16.20 -6.49
N ALA A 101 -13.44 16.14 -5.51
CA ALA A 101 -12.32 15.21 -5.47
C ALA A 101 -12.79 13.75 -5.52
N LEU A 102 -13.84 13.41 -4.74
CA LEU A 102 -14.40 12.06 -4.73
C LEU A 102 -15.04 11.70 -6.08
N VAL A 103 -15.75 12.63 -6.70
CA VAL A 103 -16.35 12.44 -8.04
C VAL A 103 -15.27 12.20 -9.08
N LEU A 104 -14.17 12.97 -9.06
CA LEU A 104 -13.03 12.77 -9.98
C LEU A 104 -12.40 11.39 -9.80
N VAL A 105 -12.18 10.96 -8.55
CA VAL A 105 -11.63 9.62 -8.28
C VAL A 105 -12.59 8.54 -8.75
N ALA A 106 -13.90 8.67 -8.44
CA ALA A 106 -14.89 7.70 -8.89
C ALA A 106 -14.95 7.61 -10.41
N ALA A 107 -14.97 8.75 -11.12
CA ALA A 107 -14.96 8.79 -12.57
C ALA A 107 -13.67 8.16 -13.15
N GLY A 108 -12.51 8.45 -12.54
CA GLY A 108 -11.24 7.84 -12.93
C GLY A 108 -11.22 6.34 -12.74
N VAL A 109 -11.71 5.85 -11.59
CA VAL A 109 -11.84 4.41 -11.30
C VAL A 109 -12.78 3.73 -12.31
N LEU A 110 -13.92 4.33 -12.62
CA LEU A 110 -14.86 3.79 -13.61
C LEU A 110 -14.26 3.76 -15.02
N ALA A 111 -13.56 4.81 -15.44
CA ALA A 111 -12.88 4.84 -16.73
C ALA A 111 -11.81 3.77 -16.88
N ILE A 112 -11.04 3.50 -15.81
CA ILE A 112 -10.06 2.42 -15.77
C ILE A 112 -10.76 1.06 -15.78
N ALA A 113 -11.81 0.89 -14.98
CA ALA A 113 -12.54 -0.37 -14.86
C ALA A 113 -13.22 -0.75 -16.18
N ASP A 114 -13.85 0.19 -16.88
CA ASP A 114 -14.53 -0.03 -18.17
C ASP A 114 -13.57 -0.63 -19.20
N VAL A 115 -12.36 -0.10 -19.33
CA VAL A 115 -11.35 -0.61 -20.27
C VAL A 115 -10.87 -2.02 -19.90
N ARG A 116 -10.91 -2.40 -18.63
CA ARG A 116 -10.34 -3.66 -18.12
C ARG A 116 -11.35 -4.75 -17.81
N LEU A 117 -12.65 -4.44 -17.85
CA LEU A 117 -13.70 -5.44 -17.59
C LEU A 117 -13.62 -6.62 -18.54
N GLU A 118 -13.28 -6.38 -19.82
CA GLU A 118 -13.13 -7.45 -20.82
C GLU A 118 -11.81 -8.22 -20.69
N GLY A 119 -10.75 -7.59 -20.11
CA GLY A 119 -9.41 -8.18 -20.05
C GLY A 119 -9.01 -8.73 -18.67
N SER A 120 -9.43 -8.13 -17.56
CA SER A 120 -9.02 -8.53 -16.22
C SER A 120 -9.91 -8.00 -15.10
N LEU A 121 -11.18 -8.38 -15.11
CA LEU A 121 -12.12 -8.07 -14.02
C LEU A 121 -11.54 -8.47 -12.66
N LEU A 122 -10.89 -9.63 -12.59
CA LEU A 122 -10.27 -10.13 -11.35
C LEU A 122 -9.16 -9.19 -10.85
N GLY A 123 -8.36 -8.62 -11.76
CA GLY A 123 -7.33 -7.64 -11.41
C GLY A 123 -7.93 -6.37 -10.82
N VAL A 124 -9.04 -5.86 -11.40
CA VAL A 124 -9.78 -4.71 -10.87
C VAL A 124 -10.35 -5.00 -9.49
N LEU A 125 -10.96 -6.18 -9.29
CA LEU A 125 -11.50 -6.59 -7.98
C LEU A 125 -10.40 -6.68 -6.93
N PHE A 126 -9.23 -7.21 -7.26
CA PHE A 126 -8.08 -7.21 -6.36
C PHE A 126 -7.59 -5.81 -6.03
N ALA A 127 -7.51 -4.90 -6.99
CA ALA A 127 -7.10 -3.52 -6.77
C ALA A 127 -8.09 -2.76 -5.87
N LEU A 128 -9.40 -2.93 -6.09
CA LEU A 128 -10.44 -2.35 -5.23
C LEU A 128 -10.47 -2.99 -3.84
N GLY A 129 -10.21 -4.29 -3.74
CA GLY A 129 -10.00 -4.98 -2.47
C GLY A 129 -8.80 -4.42 -1.70
N ALA A 130 -7.68 -4.15 -2.40
CA ALA A 130 -6.51 -3.48 -1.83
C ALA A 130 -6.86 -2.06 -1.37
N ALA A 131 -7.66 -1.30 -2.13
CA ALA A 131 -8.14 0.02 -1.75
C ALA A 131 -8.97 -0.02 -0.45
N ALA A 132 -9.90 -0.98 -0.33
CA ALA A 132 -10.68 -1.19 0.89
C ALA A 132 -9.79 -1.57 2.08
N ALA A 133 -8.82 -2.44 1.88
CA ALA A 133 -7.84 -2.81 2.90
C ALA A 133 -6.95 -1.61 3.29
N TRP A 134 -6.59 -0.72 2.34
CA TRP A 134 -5.86 0.50 2.64
C TRP A 134 -6.68 1.48 3.49
N ALA A 135 -7.98 1.61 3.21
CA ALA A 135 -8.89 2.35 4.08
C ALA A 135 -8.87 1.78 5.51
N GLY A 136 -8.97 0.46 5.66
CA GLY A 136 -8.83 -0.24 6.95
C GLY A 136 -7.49 0.02 7.63
N TYR A 137 -6.39 -0.02 6.87
CA TYR A 137 -5.05 0.32 7.33
C TYR A 137 -4.97 1.74 7.92
N ILE A 138 -5.55 2.73 7.25
CA ILE A 138 -5.56 4.12 7.73
C ILE A 138 -6.32 4.23 9.06
N LEU A 139 -7.51 3.62 9.13
CA LEU A 139 -8.35 3.66 10.33
C LEU A 139 -7.73 2.94 11.52
N LEU A 140 -7.16 1.75 11.29
CA LEU A 140 -6.48 0.98 12.35
C LEU A 140 -5.15 1.60 12.73
N GLY A 141 -4.38 2.11 11.76
CA GLY A 141 -3.09 2.75 11.98
C GLY A 141 -3.18 3.93 12.93
N LYS A 142 -4.23 4.76 12.81
CA LYS A 142 -4.51 5.84 13.77
C LYS A 142 -4.69 5.30 15.19
N ARG A 143 -5.44 4.20 15.36
CA ARG A 143 -5.66 3.59 16.68
C ARG A 143 -4.38 3.00 17.25
N VAL A 144 -3.57 2.33 16.43
CA VAL A 144 -2.28 1.77 16.84
C VAL A 144 -1.31 2.87 17.27
N ALA A 145 -1.25 3.99 16.53
CA ALA A 145 -0.39 5.13 16.86
C ALA A 145 -0.74 5.76 18.22
N VAL A 146 -2.04 5.85 18.55
CA VAL A 146 -2.51 6.41 19.84
C VAL A 146 -2.34 5.43 20.98
N ALA A 147 -2.46 4.11 20.73
CA ALA A 147 -2.39 3.08 21.78
C ALA A 147 -0.96 2.76 22.26
N GLY A 148 0.09 3.23 21.57
CA GLY A 148 1.47 2.93 21.90
C GLY A 148 2.48 3.52 20.93
N ASN A 149 3.69 2.95 20.87
CA ASN A 149 4.69 3.32 19.86
C ASN A 149 4.28 2.77 18.49
N GLY A 150 3.87 3.64 17.56
CA GLY A 150 3.38 3.26 16.25
C GLY A 150 4.35 2.40 15.42
N ILE A 151 5.67 2.58 15.58
CA ILE A 151 6.68 1.77 14.88
C ILE A 151 6.78 0.36 15.49
N ASP A 152 6.69 0.24 16.80
CA ASP A 152 6.68 -1.06 17.47
C ASP A 152 5.40 -1.84 17.11
N GLY A 153 4.26 -1.15 17.06
CA GLY A 153 3.00 -1.72 16.56
C GLY A 153 3.10 -2.18 15.10
N LEU A 154 3.84 -1.45 14.26
CA LEU A 154 4.10 -1.86 12.89
C LEU A 154 4.96 -3.14 12.82
N ALA A 155 6.02 -3.23 13.64
CA ALA A 155 6.89 -4.41 13.70
C ALA A 155 6.11 -5.66 14.16
N VAL A 156 5.32 -5.54 15.24
CA VAL A 156 4.45 -6.61 15.74
C VAL A 156 3.39 -6.97 14.69
N GLY A 157 2.78 -5.97 14.06
CA GLY A 157 1.77 -6.16 13.02
C GLY A 157 2.31 -6.96 11.83
N PHE A 158 3.46 -6.58 11.28
CA PHE A 158 4.08 -7.35 10.18
C PHE A 158 4.43 -8.77 10.60
N ALA A 159 4.90 -8.99 11.83
CA ALA A 159 5.15 -10.33 12.35
C ALA A 159 3.87 -11.17 12.39
N VAL A 160 2.80 -10.64 12.98
CA VAL A 160 1.49 -11.32 13.05
C VAL A 160 0.92 -11.57 11.66
N GLY A 161 0.93 -10.56 10.77
CA GLY A 161 0.44 -10.69 9.39
C GLY A 161 1.21 -11.76 8.62
N THR A 162 2.54 -11.82 8.76
CA THR A 162 3.38 -12.84 8.15
C THR A 162 3.05 -14.25 8.66
N VAL A 163 2.81 -14.41 9.97
CA VAL A 163 2.43 -15.68 10.56
C VAL A 163 1.03 -16.11 10.11
N VAL A 164 0.05 -15.21 10.16
CA VAL A 164 -1.33 -15.50 9.74
C VAL A 164 -1.42 -15.89 8.27
N LEU A 165 -0.64 -15.21 7.42
CA LEU A 165 -0.59 -15.49 5.98
C LEU A 165 0.48 -16.52 5.59
N SER A 166 1.07 -17.24 6.56
CA SER A 166 2.10 -18.27 6.30
C SER A 166 1.69 -19.37 5.29
N PRO A 167 0.40 -19.74 5.11
CA PRO A 167 0.02 -20.68 4.03
C PRO A 167 0.42 -20.19 2.63
N LEU A 168 0.54 -18.87 2.41
CA LEU A 168 0.99 -18.32 1.13
C LEU A 168 2.48 -18.60 0.84
N ALA A 169 3.26 -18.98 1.87
CA ALA A 169 4.64 -19.44 1.70
C ALA A 169 4.74 -20.67 0.79
N LEU A 170 3.69 -21.48 0.70
CA LEU A 170 3.65 -22.63 -0.21
C LEU A 170 3.79 -22.20 -1.68
N GLY A 171 3.36 -20.97 -2.02
CA GLY A 171 3.52 -20.40 -3.36
C GLY A 171 4.94 -19.89 -3.67
N THR A 172 5.90 -20.05 -2.77
CA THR A 172 7.29 -19.54 -2.89
C THR A 172 8.34 -20.65 -3.04
N GLY A 173 7.91 -21.89 -3.34
CA GLY A 173 8.78 -23.10 -3.29
C GLY A 173 10.13 -22.95 -3.98
N ALA A 174 10.16 -22.38 -5.21
CA ALA A 174 11.39 -22.18 -5.97
C ALA A 174 12.35 -21.15 -5.31
N VAL A 175 11.83 -20.24 -4.50
CA VAL A 175 12.63 -19.18 -3.85
C VAL A 175 13.56 -19.76 -2.79
N TRP A 176 13.12 -20.80 -2.07
CA TRP A 176 13.88 -21.42 -0.99
C TRP A 176 15.12 -22.18 -1.49
N GLY A 177 15.10 -22.64 -2.74
CA GLY A 177 16.25 -23.31 -3.38
C GLY A 177 17.34 -22.36 -3.89
N SER A 178 17.11 -21.03 -3.87
CA SER A 178 18.02 -20.04 -4.42
C SER A 178 18.28 -18.89 -3.46
N PRO A 179 19.49 -18.76 -2.87
CA PRO A 179 19.82 -17.63 -2.00
C PRO A 179 19.59 -16.26 -2.67
N ARG A 180 19.83 -16.17 -3.99
CA ARG A 180 19.59 -14.95 -4.76
C ARG A 180 18.11 -14.56 -4.78
N LEU A 181 17.21 -15.53 -5.05
CA LEU A 181 15.78 -15.27 -5.09
C LEU A 181 15.24 -14.92 -3.69
N LEU A 182 15.75 -15.58 -2.66
CA LEU A 182 15.40 -15.28 -1.27
C LEU A 182 15.83 -13.86 -0.89
N LEU A 183 17.06 -13.45 -1.22
CA LEU A 183 17.55 -12.10 -1.00
C LEU A 183 16.71 -11.05 -1.77
N LEU A 184 16.32 -11.34 -3.00
CA LEU A 184 15.43 -10.46 -3.77
C LEU A 184 14.08 -10.36 -3.11
N GLY A 185 13.44 -11.46 -2.69
CA GLY A 185 12.16 -11.47 -2.02
C GLY A 185 12.15 -10.68 -0.70
N ILE A 186 13.16 -10.89 0.14
CA ILE A 186 13.36 -10.12 1.38
C ILE A 186 13.68 -8.66 1.05
N GLY A 187 14.55 -8.41 0.06
CA GLY A 187 14.92 -7.07 -0.39
C GLY A 187 13.72 -6.24 -0.89
N VAL A 188 12.75 -6.88 -1.53
CA VAL A 188 11.47 -6.24 -1.89
C VAL A 188 10.77 -5.70 -0.64
N GLY A 189 10.77 -6.45 0.48
CA GLY A 189 10.20 -5.99 1.75
C GLY A 189 10.92 -4.75 2.29
N VAL A 190 12.24 -4.71 2.22
CA VAL A 190 13.04 -3.56 2.65
C VAL A 190 12.77 -2.35 1.76
N LEU A 191 12.89 -2.50 0.45
CA LEU A 191 12.75 -1.41 -0.53
C LEU A 191 11.32 -0.88 -0.65
N SER A 192 10.32 -1.74 -0.50
CA SER A 192 8.92 -1.38 -0.68
C SER A 192 8.21 -1.01 0.62
N THR A 193 8.78 -1.34 1.77
CA THR A 193 8.16 -1.11 3.08
C THR A 193 9.07 -0.30 3.99
N VAL A 194 10.21 -0.84 4.42
CA VAL A 194 11.02 -0.21 5.46
C VAL A 194 11.55 1.15 5.02
N VAL A 195 12.16 1.22 3.84
CA VAL A 195 12.74 2.46 3.30
C VAL A 195 11.67 3.53 3.07
N PRO A 196 10.53 3.27 2.38
CA PRO A 196 9.48 4.27 2.22
C PRO A 196 8.92 4.79 3.54
N TYR A 197 8.61 3.93 4.49
CA TYR A 197 8.09 4.39 5.79
C TYR A 197 9.08 5.26 6.55
N ALA A 198 10.39 4.95 6.49
CA ALA A 198 11.41 5.80 7.09
C ALA A 198 11.48 7.18 6.40
N LEU A 199 11.42 7.21 5.06
CA LEU A 199 11.42 8.45 4.28
C LEU A 199 10.14 9.26 4.53
N ASP A 200 8.98 8.62 4.60
CA ASP A 200 7.70 9.28 4.89
C ASP A 200 7.74 10.02 6.22
N GLN A 201 8.33 9.40 7.26
CA GLN A 201 8.51 10.07 8.56
C GLN A 201 9.41 11.31 8.46
N VAL A 202 10.49 11.25 7.67
CA VAL A 202 11.40 12.40 7.45
C VAL A 202 10.67 13.51 6.69
N VAL A 203 9.93 13.16 5.63
CA VAL A 203 9.18 14.11 4.81
C VAL A 203 8.07 14.76 5.62
N LEU A 204 7.29 13.98 6.38
CA LEU A 204 6.23 14.51 7.25
C LEU A 204 6.77 15.52 8.25
N ARG A 205 7.92 15.23 8.88
CA ARG A 205 8.56 16.15 9.85
C ARG A 205 9.07 17.42 9.19
N LYS A 206 9.67 17.34 8.00
CA LYS A 206 10.32 18.49 7.32
C LYS A 206 9.34 19.31 6.47
N ALA A 207 8.42 18.66 5.77
CA ALA A 207 7.56 19.31 4.78
C ALA A 207 6.13 19.57 5.27
N GLY A 208 5.71 18.92 6.35
CA GLY A 208 4.36 19.02 6.90
C GLY A 208 3.32 18.24 6.10
N GLN A 209 2.11 18.07 6.68
CA GLN A 209 1.06 17.20 6.16
C GLN A 209 0.54 17.61 4.77
N ALA A 210 0.41 18.92 4.50
CA ALA A 210 -0.14 19.40 3.23
C ALA A 210 0.77 19.05 2.05
N ARG A 211 2.09 19.27 2.19
CA ARG A 211 3.08 18.91 1.16
C ARG A 211 3.23 17.41 1.01
N PHE A 212 3.15 16.67 2.12
CA PHE A 212 3.18 15.21 2.08
C PHE A 212 1.98 14.63 1.32
N ALA A 213 0.77 15.13 1.56
CA ALA A 213 -0.42 14.72 0.82
C ALA A 213 -0.30 14.99 -0.70
N LEU A 214 0.30 16.13 -1.07
CA LEU A 214 0.56 16.44 -2.49
C LEU A 214 1.57 15.47 -3.11
N LEU A 215 2.62 15.09 -2.37
CA LEU A 215 3.59 14.09 -2.83
C LEU A 215 2.95 12.71 -2.98
N LEU A 216 2.04 12.32 -2.08
CA LEU A 216 1.27 11.09 -2.21
C LEU A 216 0.41 11.07 -3.48
N ALA A 217 -0.15 12.21 -3.90
CA ALA A 217 -0.93 12.31 -5.13
C ALA A 217 -0.10 11.96 -6.39
N LEU A 218 1.22 12.09 -6.33
CA LEU A 218 2.11 11.73 -7.43
C LEU A 218 2.42 10.23 -7.51
N LEU A 219 2.01 9.44 -6.50
CA LEU A 219 2.33 8.00 -6.47
C LEU A 219 1.77 7.23 -7.68
N PRO A 220 0.51 7.42 -8.15
CA PRO A 220 0.03 6.75 -9.35
C PRO A 220 0.84 7.12 -10.60
N VAL A 221 1.25 8.39 -10.73
CA VAL A 221 2.10 8.84 -11.85
C VAL A 221 3.48 8.18 -11.78
N THR A 222 4.12 8.19 -10.60
CA THR A 222 5.42 7.53 -10.42
C THR A 222 5.34 6.01 -10.65
N ALA A 223 4.23 5.38 -10.27
CA ALA A 223 3.98 3.98 -10.56
C ALA A 223 3.84 3.72 -12.07
N GLY A 224 3.11 4.59 -12.78
CA GLY A 224 2.99 4.55 -14.25
C GLY A 224 4.34 4.71 -14.94
N VAL A 225 5.15 5.67 -14.51
CA VAL A 225 6.52 5.88 -15.05
C VAL A 225 7.40 4.66 -14.81
N VAL A 226 7.40 4.08 -13.62
CA VAL A 226 8.15 2.84 -13.31
C VAL A 226 7.62 1.67 -14.13
N GLY A 227 6.30 1.54 -14.27
CA GLY A 227 5.67 0.53 -15.12
C GLY A 227 6.11 0.65 -16.59
N PHE A 228 6.13 1.87 -17.12
CA PHE A 228 6.58 2.14 -18.48
C PHE A 228 8.08 1.85 -18.69
N LEU A 229 8.94 2.43 -17.83
CA LEU A 229 10.40 2.36 -18.04
C LEU A 229 10.97 0.97 -17.73
N TRP A 230 10.46 0.32 -16.68
CA TRP A 230 11.01 -0.95 -16.19
C TRP A 230 10.26 -2.16 -16.69
N LEU A 231 8.93 -2.11 -16.67
CA LEU A 231 8.07 -3.22 -17.06
C LEU A 231 7.59 -3.13 -18.51
N ARG A 232 7.93 -2.03 -19.22
CA ARG A 232 7.50 -1.75 -20.60
C ARG A 232 5.98 -1.79 -20.80
N GLN A 233 5.25 -1.39 -19.74
CA GLN A 233 3.80 -1.33 -19.74
C GLN A 233 3.32 0.00 -20.32
N VAL A 234 2.60 -0.03 -21.43
CA VAL A 234 1.99 1.15 -22.04
C VAL A 234 0.50 1.15 -21.68
N PRO A 235 0.01 2.10 -20.86
CA PRO A 235 -1.42 2.18 -20.56
C PRO A 235 -2.20 2.60 -21.81
N ALA A 236 -3.42 2.08 -21.96
CA ALA A 236 -4.35 2.59 -22.95
C ALA A 236 -4.76 4.05 -22.63
N LEU A 237 -5.17 4.82 -23.63
CA LEU A 237 -5.53 6.22 -23.44
C LEU A 237 -6.59 6.44 -22.33
N PRO A 238 -7.70 5.67 -22.27
CA PRO A 238 -8.66 5.81 -21.18
C PRO A 238 -8.09 5.49 -19.80
N GLU A 239 -7.16 4.53 -19.69
CA GLU A 239 -6.45 4.22 -18.43
C GLU A 239 -5.56 5.39 -17.99
N ALA A 240 -4.85 6.00 -18.94
CA ALA A 240 -4.03 7.18 -18.66
C ALA A 240 -4.90 8.35 -18.18
N LEU A 241 -6.02 8.61 -18.85
CA LEU A 241 -6.98 9.66 -18.49
C LEU A 241 -7.62 9.36 -17.12
N GLY A 242 -8.03 8.11 -16.87
CA GLY A 242 -8.55 7.67 -15.60
C GLY A 242 -7.54 7.84 -14.45
N THR A 243 -6.29 7.47 -14.68
CA THR A 243 -5.19 7.68 -13.74
C THR A 243 -4.99 9.17 -13.44
N LEU A 244 -5.02 10.03 -14.44
CA LEU A 244 -4.91 11.49 -14.28
C LEU A 244 -6.10 12.05 -13.48
N ALA A 245 -7.33 11.55 -13.71
CA ALA A 245 -8.50 11.95 -12.94
C ALA A 245 -8.37 11.57 -11.46
N VAL A 246 -7.88 10.36 -11.15
CA VAL A 246 -7.58 9.95 -9.77
C VAL A 246 -6.53 10.86 -9.14
N VAL A 247 -5.43 11.14 -9.84
CA VAL A 247 -4.36 12.04 -9.36
C VAL A 247 -4.91 13.45 -9.09
N ALA A 248 -5.71 14.00 -10.01
CA ALA A 248 -6.33 15.30 -9.84
C ALA A 248 -7.28 15.31 -8.62
N GLY A 249 -8.10 14.27 -8.45
CA GLY A 249 -8.97 14.12 -7.29
C GLY A 249 -8.21 14.06 -5.97
N VAL A 250 -7.12 13.30 -5.91
CA VAL A 250 -6.25 13.25 -4.71
C VAL A 250 -5.58 14.60 -4.45
N ALA A 251 -5.08 15.28 -5.49
CA ALA A 251 -4.44 16.60 -5.37
C ALA A 251 -5.40 17.71 -4.95
N LEU A 252 -6.68 17.62 -5.37
CA LEU A 252 -7.73 18.58 -5.03
C LEU A 252 -8.23 18.43 -3.59
N ARG A 253 -7.91 17.34 -2.93
CA ARG A 253 -8.34 17.10 -1.56
C ARG A 253 -7.88 18.22 -0.63
N SER A 254 -8.81 18.76 0.17
CA SER A 254 -8.45 19.70 1.23
C SER A 254 -7.60 19.01 2.30
N PRO A 255 -6.48 19.60 2.75
CA PRO A 255 -5.86 19.16 3.99
C PRO A 255 -6.91 19.32 5.11
N GLY A 256 -7.22 18.22 5.81
CA GLY A 256 -8.17 18.26 6.93
C GLY A 256 -7.81 19.41 7.87
N LYS A 257 -8.83 20.10 8.40
CA LYS A 257 -8.62 21.08 9.47
C LYS A 257 -7.70 20.43 10.51
N ARG A 258 -6.61 21.09 10.83
CA ARG A 258 -5.79 20.73 11.98
C ARG A 258 -6.73 20.56 13.17
N ASP A 259 -6.64 19.43 13.80
CA ASP A 259 -7.06 19.29 15.20
C ASP A 259 -5.97 20.02 16.03
N ASP A 260 -6.05 21.34 16.03
CA ASP A 260 -5.12 22.22 16.79
C ASP A 260 -5.38 22.13 18.31
N SER A 261 -6.14 21.11 18.76
CA SER A 261 -6.50 20.85 20.15
C SER A 261 -5.64 19.80 20.86
N ALA A 262 -4.55 19.31 20.21
CA ALA A 262 -3.58 18.48 20.93
C ALA A 262 -2.53 19.40 21.56
N PRO A 263 -2.46 19.54 22.91
CA PRO A 263 -1.35 20.20 23.56
C PRO A 263 -0.06 19.39 23.33
N LEU A 264 1.05 20.13 23.20
CA LEU A 264 2.43 19.67 23.06
C LEU A 264 2.86 18.76 24.22
#